data_b5c7f3ce4e8af33a51e145c955a114b2
#
_entry.id   b5c7f3ce4e8af33a51e145c955a114b2
#
_cell.length_a   1.000
_cell.length_b   1.000
_cell.length_c   1.000
_cell.angle_alpha   90.00
_cell.angle_beta   90.00
_cell.angle_gamma   90.00
#
_symmetry.space_group_name_H-M   'P 1'
#
loop_
_entity.id
_entity.type
_entity.pdbx_description
1 polymer ?
#
loop_
_entity_poly.entity_id
_entity_poly.type
_entity_poly.pdbx_seq_one_letter_code
_entity_poly.pdbx_strand_id
1 'polypeptide(L)'
;MSGLLSGLLLQRAGWAVDIYERVETELSGRGAGIVAQQELIARLRKLGLATEELGVHITTRKILDAEGRLTHEFDCPQVLTAWERVYRLLRDAFPAGRYHRRRGLTSFTQNLDGVRAHFSDGETVDADLLVGADGIRSSVRQQCLPDVSPRYAGYSAWRALISERDFPPDVHRELFEFMTFSLPPGEQLLGYPIAGPDNDLRP
;
A
#
# COMPACT_ATOMS: atom_id res chain seq x y z
N MET A 1 4.58 2.67 -2.91
CA MET A 1 3.47 3.59 -2.61
C MET A 1 3.92 4.87 -1.89
N SER A 2 4.55 4.79 -0.72
CA SER A 2 4.99 5.98 0.04
C SER A 2 5.88 6.90 -0.77
N GLY A 3 6.85 6.38 -1.52
CA GLY A 3 7.70 7.19 -2.41
C GLY A 3 6.92 7.94 -3.50
N LEU A 4 5.95 7.27 -4.15
CA LEU A 4 5.11 7.91 -5.16
C LEU A 4 4.24 9.02 -4.56
N LEU A 5 3.58 8.75 -3.42
CA LEU A 5 2.76 9.75 -2.76
C LEU A 5 3.60 10.95 -2.29
N SER A 6 4.75 10.71 -1.67
CA SER A 6 5.68 11.76 -1.25
C SER A 6 6.20 12.54 -2.45
N GLY A 7 6.58 11.86 -3.53
CA GLY A 7 7.07 12.48 -4.75
C GLY A 7 6.04 13.42 -5.40
N LEU A 8 4.79 12.98 -5.52
CA LEU A 8 3.72 13.81 -6.06
C LEU A 8 3.43 15.03 -5.18
N LEU A 9 3.46 14.86 -3.86
CA LEU A 9 3.26 15.98 -2.92
C LEU A 9 4.41 16.99 -2.99
N LEU A 10 5.65 16.54 -3.10
CA LEU A 10 6.83 17.39 -3.26
C LEU A 10 6.81 18.13 -4.61
N GLN A 11 6.45 17.44 -5.71
CA GLN A 11 6.27 18.11 -7.02
C GLN A 11 5.23 19.22 -6.95
N ARG A 12 4.11 18.98 -6.25
CA ARG A 12 3.08 20.01 -6.05
C ARG A 12 3.58 21.19 -5.20
N ALA A 13 4.57 20.97 -4.34
CA ALA A 13 5.24 22.00 -3.58
C ALA A 13 6.38 22.71 -4.35
N GLY A 14 6.58 22.39 -5.64
CA GLY A 14 7.55 23.02 -6.51
C GLY A 14 8.91 22.33 -6.60
N TRP A 15 9.07 21.14 -6.00
CA TRP A 15 10.32 20.38 -6.09
C TRP A 15 10.46 19.64 -7.43
N ALA A 16 11.66 19.60 -7.95
CA ALA A 16 12.03 18.66 -9.01
C ALA A 16 12.31 17.31 -8.39
N VAL A 17 11.47 16.30 -8.67
CA VAL A 17 11.52 14.99 -7.97
C VAL A 17 11.80 13.88 -8.96
N ASP A 18 12.77 13.04 -8.61
CA ASP A 18 13.04 11.75 -9.24
C ASP A 18 12.80 10.62 -8.23
N ILE A 19 12.22 9.52 -8.70
CA ILE A 19 11.98 8.31 -7.87
C ILE A 19 12.86 7.18 -8.41
N TYR A 20 13.55 6.51 -7.50
CA TYR A 20 14.42 5.36 -7.78
C TYR A 20 13.84 4.10 -7.14
N GLU A 21 13.53 3.11 -7.98
CA GLU A 21 12.95 1.82 -7.57
C GLU A 21 13.94 0.69 -7.90
N ARG A 22 14.25 -0.13 -6.89
CA ARG A 22 15.18 -1.25 -7.05
C ARG A 22 14.65 -2.36 -7.94
N VAL A 23 13.32 -2.50 -8.02
CA VAL A 23 12.68 -3.57 -8.80
C VAL A 23 12.65 -3.19 -10.26
N GLU A 24 12.96 -4.16 -11.12
CA GLU A 24 12.98 -4.00 -12.56
C GLU A 24 11.58 -3.96 -13.16
N THR A 25 10.74 -4.90 -12.71
CA THR A 25 9.38 -5.07 -13.25
C THR A 25 8.40 -4.12 -12.59
N GLU A 26 7.26 -3.91 -13.25
CA GLU A 26 6.14 -3.20 -12.64
C GLU A 26 5.73 -3.88 -11.34
N LEU A 27 5.34 -3.07 -10.34
CA LEU A 27 4.87 -3.59 -9.06
C LEU A 27 3.39 -4.01 -9.08
N SER A 28 2.76 -3.94 -10.26
CA SER A 28 1.41 -4.46 -10.48
C SER A 28 1.32 -5.97 -10.17
N GLY A 29 0.17 -6.41 -9.72
CA GLY A 29 -0.05 -7.80 -9.28
C GLY A 29 0.56 -8.14 -7.91
N ARG A 30 1.12 -7.17 -7.21
CA ARG A 30 1.65 -7.35 -5.86
C ARG A 30 0.69 -6.82 -4.80
N GLY A 31 0.69 -7.46 -3.67
CA GLY A 31 -0.08 -7.03 -2.53
C GLY A 31 -1.47 -7.67 -2.46
N ALA A 32 -2.25 -7.21 -1.53
CA ALA A 32 -3.60 -7.68 -1.25
C ALA A 32 -4.50 -6.47 -1.02
N GLY A 33 -5.71 -6.71 -0.54
CA GLY A 33 -6.60 -5.65 -0.13
C GLY A 33 -6.01 -4.80 0.99
N ILE A 34 -6.40 -3.55 1.00
CA ILE A 34 -6.11 -2.59 2.07
C ILE A 34 -7.37 -1.76 2.34
N VAL A 35 -7.48 -1.25 3.55
CA VAL A 35 -8.47 -0.21 3.86
C VAL A 35 -7.90 1.14 3.43
N ALA A 36 -8.58 1.85 2.54
CA ALA A 36 -8.22 3.22 2.20
C ALA A 36 -8.65 4.14 3.34
N GLN A 37 -7.70 4.50 4.20
CA GLN A 37 -7.93 5.41 5.31
C GLN A 37 -8.30 6.81 4.80
N GLN A 38 -9.09 7.54 5.58
CA GLN A 38 -9.57 8.88 5.19
C GLN A 38 -8.43 9.85 4.88
N GLU A 39 -7.32 9.74 5.61
CA GLU A 39 -6.11 10.55 5.38
C GLU A 39 -5.50 10.27 4.00
N LEU A 40 -5.46 9.02 3.57
CA LEU A 40 -4.99 8.65 2.23
C LEU A 40 -5.93 9.26 1.17
N ILE A 41 -7.23 9.05 1.30
CA ILE A 41 -8.24 9.58 0.38
C ILE A 41 -8.12 11.11 0.27
N ALA A 42 -8.00 11.80 1.40
CA ALA A 42 -7.83 13.25 1.43
C ALA A 42 -6.56 13.71 0.70
N ARG A 43 -5.44 12.97 0.83
CA ARG A 43 -4.20 13.28 0.12
C ARG A 43 -4.32 13.03 -1.38
N LEU A 44 -4.96 11.94 -1.80
CA LEU A 44 -5.23 11.65 -3.21
C LEU A 44 -6.09 12.74 -3.84
N ARG A 45 -7.17 13.16 -3.18
CA ARG A 45 -8.01 14.28 -3.62
C ARG A 45 -7.24 15.60 -3.71
N LYS A 46 -6.40 15.89 -2.73
CA LYS A 46 -5.52 17.07 -2.76
C LYS A 46 -4.58 17.05 -3.96
N LEU A 47 -4.17 15.89 -4.42
CA LEU A 47 -3.38 15.73 -5.65
C LEU A 47 -4.22 15.83 -6.93
N GLY A 48 -5.55 15.94 -6.84
CA GLY A 48 -6.46 15.96 -7.98
C GLY A 48 -6.73 14.58 -8.57
N LEU A 49 -6.46 13.51 -7.81
CA LEU A 49 -6.67 12.14 -8.26
C LEU A 49 -8.10 11.70 -7.98
N ALA A 50 -8.69 10.97 -8.94
CA ALA A 50 -10.03 10.41 -8.80
C ALA A 50 -10.07 9.37 -7.67
N THR A 51 -10.99 9.55 -6.72
CA THR A 51 -11.15 8.66 -5.57
C THR A 51 -12.53 8.03 -5.46
N GLU A 52 -13.43 8.37 -6.37
CA GLU A 52 -14.82 7.94 -6.40
C GLU A 52 -14.92 6.43 -6.57
N GLU A 53 -14.07 5.90 -7.43
CA GLU A 53 -13.97 4.45 -7.72
C GLU A 53 -12.73 3.81 -7.10
N LEU A 54 -12.27 4.30 -5.95
CA LEU A 54 -11.04 3.81 -5.34
C LEU A 54 -11.16 2.37 -4.84
N GLY A 55 -12.35 1.92 -4.48
CA GLY A 55 -12.60 0.59 -3.96
C GLY A 55 -14.06 0.32 -3.64
N VAL A 56 -14.32 -0.81 -3.00
CA VAL A 56 -15.65 -1.23 -2.55
C VAL A 56 -16.01 -0.47 -1.27
N HIS A 57 -17.16 0.15 -1.25
CA HIS A 57 -17.70 0.81 -0.06
C HIS A 57 -18.46 -0.21 0.78
N ILE A 58 -18.06 -0.36 2.03
CA ILE A 58 -18.81 -1.11 3.03
C ILE A 58 -19.23 -0.19 4.17
N THR A 59 -20.31 -0.54 4.84
CA THR A 59 -20.83 0.22 5.99
C THR A 59 -20.65 -0.52 7.30
N THR A 60 -20.46 -1.83 7.24
CA THR A 60 -20.60 -2.69 8.41
C THR A 60 -19.41 -3.61 8.61
N ARG A 61 -19.01 -3.81 9.85
CA ARG A 61 -18.08 -4.85 10.27
C ARG A 61 -18.81 -5.94 11.03
N LYS A 62 -18.41 -7.19 10.78
CA LYS A 62 -18.89 -8.38 11.51
C LYS A 62 -17.75 -9.04 12.27
N ILE A 63 -18.06 -9.54 13.46
CA ILE A 63 -17.12 -10.36 14.25
C ILE A 63 -17.80 -11.72 14.48
N LEU A 64 -17.09 -12.77 14.10
CA LEU A 64 -17.51 -14.15 14.28
C LEU A 64 -16.65 -14.82 15.36
N ASP A 65 -17.23 -15.77 16.07
CA ASP A 65 -16.49 -16.67 16.97
C ASP A 65 -15.76 -17.79 16.19
N ALA A 66 -15.17 -18.72 16.93
CA ALA A 66 -14.43 -19.85 16.36
C ALA A 66 -15.34 -20.82 15.58
N GLU A 67 -16.63 -20.86 15.87
CA GLU A 67 -17.65 -21.67 15.21
C GLU A 67 -18.33 -20.95 14.04
N GLY A 68 -17.90 -19.71 13.74
CA GLY A 68 -18.45 -18.90 12.65
C GLY A 68 -19.78 -18.20 12.99
N ARG A 69 -20.17 -18.15 14.26
CA ARG A 69 -21.42 -17.48 14.69
C ARG A 69 -21.15 -15.98 14.87
N LEU A 70 -22.09 -15.16 14.41
CA LEU A 70 -22.04 -13.72 14.59
C LEU A 70 -22.11 -13.36 16.09
N THR A 71 -21.07 -12.71 16.60
CA THR A 71 -21.00 -12.22 17.98
C THR A 71 -21.22 -10.72 18.09
N HIS A 72 -20.72 -9.95 17.12
CA HIS A 72 -20.86 -8.50 17.07
C HIS A 72 -21.04 -8.01 15.63
N GLU A 73 -21.85 -6.98 15.50
CA GLU A 73 -22.04 -6.23 14.26
C GLU A 73 -22.11 -4.74 14.61
N PHE A 74 -21.41 -3.90 13.84
CA PHE A 74 -21.40 -2.46 14.10
C PHE A 74 -21.11 -1.65 12.83
N ASP A 75 -21.64 -0.43 12.82
CA ASP A 75 -21.41 0.51 11.73
C ASP A 75 -19.94 0.97 11.69
N CYS A 76 -19.30 0.78 10.55
CA CYS A 76 -17.94 1.20 10.30
C CYS A 76 -17.71 1.46 8.80
N PRO A 77 -18.21 2.61 8.29
CA PRO A 77 -18.06 2.93 6.88
C PRO A 77 -16.60 3.00 6.45
N GLN A 78 -16.24 2.24 5.43
CA GLN A 78 -14.87 2.12 4.93
C GLN A 78 -14.83 1.93 3.42
N VAL A 79 -13.71 2.27 2.82
CA VAL A 79 -13.38 1.94 1.43
C VAL A 79 -12.32 0.85 1.44
N LEU A 80 -12.67 -0.30 0.89
CA LEU A 80 -11.79 -1.46 0.76
C LEU A 80 -11.23 -1.50 -0.66
N THR A 81 -9.93 -1.43 -0.81
CA THR A 81 -9.28 -1.32 -2.12
C THR A 81 -8.13 -2.30 -2.26
N ALA A 82 -7.72 -2.58 -3.50
CA ALA A 82 -6.49 -3.30 -3.76
C ALA A 82 -5.27 -2.36 -3.66
N TRP A 83 -4.18 -2.85 -3.09
CA TRP A 83 -2.91 -2.13 -3.06
C TRP A 83 -2.47 -1.70 -4.47
N GLU A 84 -2.67 -2.58 -5.44
CA GLU A 84 -2.33 -2.34 -6.84
C GLU A 84 -3.10 -1.16 -7.42
N ARG A 85 -4.38 -1.00 -7.09
CA ARG A 85 -5.21 0.10 -7.57
C ARG A 85 -4.67 1.46 -7.11
N VAL A 86 -4.35 1.58 -5.83
CA VAL A 86 -3.72 2.79 -5.30
C VAL A 86 -2.34 3.02 -5.92
N TYR A 87 -1.58 1.96 -6.09
CA TYR A 87 -0.26 2.04 -6.73
C TYR A 87 -0.36 2.55 -8.17
N ARG A 88 -1.24 1.99 -8.99
CA ARG A 88 -1.45 2.43 -10.38
C ARG A 88 -1.89 3.89 -10.43
N LEU A 89 -2.88 4.28 -9.64
CA LEU A 89 -3.35 5.66 -9.57
C LEU A 89 -2.21 6.65 -9.30
N LEU A 90 -1.34 6.36 -8.36
CA LEU A 90 -0.18 7.19 -8.05
C LEU A 90 0.91 7.11 -9.13
N ARG A 91 1.12 5.91 -9.69
CA ARG A 91 2.16 5.68 -10.70
C ARG A 91 1.84 6.38 -12.02
N ASP A 92 0.59 6.36 -12.44
CA ASP A 92 0.13 7.00 -13.68
C ASP A 92 0.15 8.53 -13.57
N ALA A 93 -0.05 9.06 -12.37
CA ALA A 93 0.06 10.48 -12.09
C ALA A 93 1.51 10.98 -12.03
N PHE A 94 2.49 10.10 -11.81
CA PHE A 94 3.89 10.49 -11.69
C PHE A 94 4.59 10.46 -13.06
N PRO A 95 5.37 11.49 -13.46
CA PRO A 95 6.03 11.57 -14.75
C PRO A 95 6.90 10.34 -15.04
N ALA A 96 6.64 9.66 -16.16
CA ALA A 96 7.29 8.41 -16.51
C ALA A 96 8.83 8.56 -16.62
N GLY A 97 9.31 9.65 -17.19
CA GLY A 97 10.74 9.91 -17.35
C GLY A 97 11.51 10.22 -16.06
N ARG A 98 10.80 10.40 -14.95
CA ARG A 98 11.39 10.66 -13.63
C ARG A 98 11.21 9.50 -12.65
N TYR A 99 10.79 8.33 -13.15
CA TYR A 99 10.67 7.10 -12.37
C TYR A 99 11.66 6.07 -12.89
N HIS A 100 12.76 5.88 -12.16
CA HIS A 100 13.90 5.08 -12.55
C HIS A 100 13.85 3.71 -11.90
N ARG A 101 13.66 2.67 -12.70
CA ARG A 101 13.68 1.27 -12.23
C ARG A 101 15.10 0.70 -12.25
N ARG A 102 15.30 -0.45 -11.60
CA ARG A 102 16.58 -1.16 -11.46
C ARG A 102 17.63 -0.38 -10.66
N ARG A 103 17.22 0.63 -9.91
CA ARG A 103 18.12 1.48 -9.15
C ARG A 103 17.88 1.34 -7.66
N GLY A 104 18.49 0.32 -7.05
CA GLY A 104 18.49 0.13 -5.61
C GLY A 104 19.53 1.02 -4.96
N LEU A 105 19.10 1.83 -3.98
CA LEU A 105 20.02 2.62 -3.16
C LEU A 105 20.90 1.68 -2.31
N THR A 106 22.22 1.85 -2.40
CA THR A 106 23.19 1.11 -1.59
C THR A 106 23.67 1.91 -0.39
N SER A 107 23.91 3.21 -0.58
CA SER A 107 24.33 4.13 0.48
C SER A 107 24.08 5.57 0.05
N PHE A 108 24.31 6.51 0.94
CA PHE A 108 24.36 7.93 0.62
C PHE A 108 25.40 8.65 1.49
N THR A 109 25.87 9.80 1.00
CA THR A 109 26.65 10.75 1.77
C THR A 109 25.90 12.08 1.79
N GLN A 110 26.02 12.84 2.89
CA GLN A 110 25.39 14.15 3.00
C GLN A 110 26.33 15.14 3.67
N ASN A 111 26.19 16.39 3.31
CA ASN A 111 26.89 17.54 3.91
C ASN A 111 25.93 18.75 3.95
N LEU A 112 26.46 19.95 4.16
CA LEU A 112 25.67 21.18 4.22
C LEU A 112 25.10 21.59 2.84
N ASP A 113 25.68 21.10 1.74
CA ASP A 113 25.30 21.48 0.37
C ASP A 113 24.27 20.51 -0.23
N GLY A 114 24.02 19.34 0.40
CA GLY A 114 23.06 18.37 -0.10
C GLY A 114 23.41 16.92 0.23
N VAL A 115 22.83 16.02 -0.57
CA VAL A 115 22.98 14.57 -0.41
C VAL A 115 23.39 13.94 -1.76
N ARG A 116 24.32 13.01 -1.72
CA ARG A 116 24.72 12.16 -2.84
C ARG A 116 24.27 10.73 -2.59
N ALA A 117 23.37 10.22 -3.42
CA ALA A 117 22.88 8.86 -3.40
C ALA A 117 23.75 7.96 -4.29
N HIS A 118 24.09 6.76 -3.81
CA HIS A 118 24.86 5.74 -4.53
C HIS A 118 23.94 4.55 -4.81
N PHE A 119 23.93 4.09 -6.06
CA PHE A 119 23.05 3.03 -6.52
C PHE A 119 23.79 1.73 -6.87
N SER A 120 23.04 0.63 -6.92
CA SER A 120 23.55 -0.72 -7.18
C SER A 120 24.17 -0.91 -8.58
N ASP A 121 23.85 -0.02 -9.52
CA ASP A 121 24.42 0.01 -10.90
C ASP A 121 25.72 0.81 -10.98
N GLY A 122 26.21 1.37 -9.87
CA GLY A 122 27.39 2.21 -9.80
C GLY A 122 27.13 3.70 -10.07
N GLU A 123 25.92 4.06 -10.47
CA GLU A 123 25.54 5.45 -10.68
C GLU A 123 25.41 6.21 -9.36
N THR A 124 25.60 7.52 -9.44
CA THR A 124 25.41 8.45 -8.32
C THR A 124 24.52 9.62 -8.75
N VAL A 125 23.76 10.13 -7.79
CA VAL A 125 22.88 11.29 -8.01
C VAL A 125 23.04 12.27 -6.84
N ASP A 126 23.24 13.53 -7.18
CA ASP A 126 23.23 14.63 -6.22
C ASP A 126 21.84 15.26 -6.13
N ALA A 127 21.41 15.60 -4.92
CA ALA A 127 20.12 16.21 -4.64
C ALA A 127 20.18 17.08 -3.37
N ASP A 128 19.23 18.01 -3.26
CA ASP A 128 19.06 18.81 -2.04
C ASP A 128 18.39 18.01 -0.91
N LEU A 129 17.60 17.00 -1.27
CA LEU A 129 16.81 16.18 -0.33
C LEU A 129 16.73 14.71 -0.78
N LEU A 130 17.01 13.80 0.13
CA LEU A 130 16.75 12.36 -0.04
C LEU A 130 15.60 11.92 0.88
N VAL A 131 14.56 11.33 0.28
CA VAL A 131 13.43 10.75 1.00
C VAL A 131 13.54 9.23 1.02
N GLY A 132 13.82 8.65 2.18
CA GLY A 132 13.87 7.21 2.39
C GLY A 132 12.48 6.57 2.41
N ALA A 133 12.02 6.06 1.26
CA ALA A 133 10.74 5.37 1.09
C ALA A 133 10.91 3.87 0.73
N ASP A 134 12.03 3.29 1.11
CA ASP A 134 12.56 1.99 0.71
C ASP A 134 12.08 0.82 1.59
N GLY A 135 11.08 1.06 2.44
CA GLY A 135 10.28 0.04 3.11
C GLY A 135 10.95 -0.65 4.29
N ILE A 136 10.52 -1.86 4.61
CA ILE A 136 10.94 -2.56 5.84
C ILE A 136 12.44 -2.90 5.87
N ARG A 137 13.06 -3.09 4.70
CA ARG A 137 14.51 -3.34 4.56
C ARG A 137 15.25 -2.08 4.12
N SER A 138 14.88 -0.94 4.68
CA SER A 138 15.40 0.37 4.32
C SER A 138 16.91 0.47 4.53
N SER A 139 17.64 0.77 3.45
CA SER A 139 19.07 1.11 3.47
C SER A 139 19.28 2.49 4.11
N VAL A 140 18.35 3.42 3.89
CA VAL A 140 18.41 4.77 4.51
C VAL A 140 18.30 4.64 6.02
N ARG A 141 17.31 3.89 6.53
CA ARG A 141 17.19 3.67 7.98
C ARG A 141 18.42 3.00 8.56
N GLN A 142 18.94 1.96 7.89
CA GLN A 142 20.12 1.23 8.37
C GLN A 142 21.33 2.15 8.51
N GLN A 143 21.50 3.10 7.61
CA GLN A 143 22.60 4.05 7.65
C GLN A 143 22.38 5.16 8.69
N CYS A 144 21.16 5.71 8.80
CA CYS A 144 20.86 6.79 9.75
C CYS A 144 20.66 6.30 11.19
N LEU A 145 20.12 5.10 11.34
CA LEU A 145 19.69 4.53 12.62
C LEU A 145 20.12 3.05 12.69
N PRO A 146 21.44 2.76 12.78
CA PRO A 146 21.97 1.39 12.68
C PRO A 146 21.44 0.45 13.77
N ASP A 147 21.09 1.00 14.93
CA ASP A 147 20.53 0.22 16.04
C ASP A 147 19.03 -0.09 15.90
N VAL A 148 18.37 0.50 14.89
CA VAL A 148 16.95 0.29 14.63
C VAL A 148 16.75 -0.73 13.52
N SER A 149 16.45 -1.96 13.89
CA SER A 149 16.15 -3.05 12.95
C SER A 149 14.72 -3.58 13.10
N PRO A 150 14.12 -4.11 12.02
CA PRO A 150 12.85 -4.80 12.12
C PRO A 150 12.93 -5.98 13.08
N ARG A 151 11.92 -6.13 13.94
CA ARG A 151 11.80 -7.27 14.86
C ARG A 151 10.60 -8.11 14.44
N TYR A 152 10.73 -9.43 14.58
CA TYR A 152 9.62 -10.35 14.41
C TYR A 152 8.53 -10.06 15.46
N ALA A 153 7.31 -9.85 15.01
CA ALA A 153 6.20 -9.45 15.89
C ALA A 153 5.57 -10.62 16.67
N GLY A 154 6.06 -11.85 16.46
CA GLY A 154 5.56 -13.06 17.15
C GLY A 154 4.47 -13.81 16.38
N TYR A 155 4.05 -13.34 15.21
CA TYR A 155 3.05 -14.00 14.36
C TYR A 155 3.38 -13.87 12.87
N SER A 156 2.77 -14.74 12.07
CA SER A 156 2.84 -14.70 10.60
C SER A 156 1.43 -14.50 10.03
N ALA A 157 1.33 -13.77 8.93
CA ALA A 157 0.09 -13.55 8.23
C ALA A 157 0.09 -14.26 6.87
N TRP A 158 -0.90 -15.10 6.63
CA TRP A 158 -1.19 -15.68 5.33
C TRP A 158 -2.16 -14.76 4.59
N ARG A 159 -1.98 -14.63 3.28
CA ARG A 159 -2.87 -13.85 2.43
C ARG A 159 -3.31 -14.67 1.24
N ALA A 160 -4.60 -14.61 0.93
CA ALA A 160 -5.19 -15.23 -0.23
C ALA A 160 -6.14 -14.26 -0.93
N LEU A 161 -6.32 -14.42 -2.23
CA LEU A 161 -7.38 -13.81 -3.02
C LEU A 161 -8.25 -14.95 -3.54
N ILE A 162 -9.54 -14.82 -3.34
CA ILE A 162 -10.54 -15.78 -3.81
C ILE A 162 -11.44 -15.03 -4.77
N SER A 163 -11.67 -15.59 -5.95
CA SER A 163 -12.60 -15.01 -6.91
C SER A 163 -14.02 -15.10 -6.34
N GLU A 164 -14.77 -14.00 -6.43
CA GLU A 164 -16.16 -13.93 -5.95
C GLU A 164 -17.02 -15.08 -6.42
N ARG A 165 -16.91 -15.45 -7.69
CA ARG A 165 -17.63 -16.58 -8.31
C ARG A 165 -17.33 -17.96 -7.71
N ASP A 166 -16.20 -18.09 -7.00
CA ASP A 166 -15.76 -19.34 -6.39
C ASP A 166 -16.29 -19.49 -4.95
N PHE A 167 -17.00 -18.46 -4.43
CA PHE A 167 -17.67 -18.54 -3.13
C PHE A 167 -18.95 -19.37 -3.19
N PRO A 168 -19.21 -20.23 -2.20
CA PRO A 168 -20.52 -20.82 -2.02
C PRO A 168 -21.58 -19.72 -1.84
N PRO A 169 -22.79 -19.85 -2.47
CA PRO A 169 -23.79 -18.77 -2.44
C PRO A 169 -24.29 -18.35 -1.05
N ASP A 170 -24.31 -19.26 -0.09
CA ASP A 170 -24.65 -19.00 1.31
C ASP A 170 -23.58 -18.16 2.00
N VAL A 171 -22.30 -18.55 1.87
CA VAL A 171 -21.17 -17.81 2.42
C VAL A 171 -21.05 -16.43 1.78
N HIS A 172 -21.23 -16.34 0.47
CA HIS A 172 -21.22 -15.07 -0.26
C HIS A 172 -22.23 -14.09 0.32
N ARG A 173 -23.48 -14.52 0.50
CA ARG A 173 -24.57 -13.67 1.01
C ARG A 173 -24.30 -13.16 2.43
N GLU A 174 -23.64 -13.96 3.25
CA GLU A 174 -23.40 -13.63 4.66
C GLU A 174 -22.17 -12.74 4.87
N LEU A 175 -21.15 -12.85 4.00
CA LEU A 175 -19.83 -12.26 4.25
C LEU A 175 -19.39 -11.22 3.23
N PHE A 176 -19.86 -11.28 1.99
CA PHE A 176 -19.24 -10.55 0.89
C PHE A 176 -19.40 -9.03 0.97
N GLU A 177 -20.49 -8.54 1.52
CA GLU A 177 -20.74 -7.08 1.65
C GLU A 177 -20.12 -6.47 2.91
N PHE A 178 -19.33 -7.23 3.67
CA PHE A 178 -18.86 -6.85 4.99
C PHE A 178 -17.34 -6.95 5.10
N MET A 179 -16.78 -6.25 6.07
CA MET A 179 -15.46 -6.58 6.59
C MET A 179 -15.64 -7.49 7.79
N THR A 180 -15.29 -8.75 7.63
CA THR A 180 -15.55 -9.79 8.60
C THR A 180 -14.27 -10.22 9.30
N PHE A 181 -14.31 -10.30 10.63
CA PHE A 181 -13.27 -10.87 11.47
C PHE A 181 -13.77 -12.18 12.08
N SER A 182 -12.96 -13.22 12.05
CA SER A 182 -13.14 -14.39 12.90
C SER A 182 -11.97 -14.44 13.87
N LEU A 183 -12.27 -14.55 15.16
CA LEU A 183 -11.31 -14.41 16.26
C LEU A 183 -11.26 -15.66 17.14
N PRO A 184 -10.81 -16.83 16.60
CA PRO A 184 -10.55 -17.99 17.45
C PRO A 184 -9.35 -17.72 18.39
N PRO A 185 -9.21 -18.46 19.49
CA PRO A 185 -8.11 -18.25 20.43
C PRO A 185 -6.73 -18.35 19.76
N GLY A 186 -5.95 -17.28 19.85
CA GLY A 186 -4.58 -17.23 19.30
C GLY A 186 -4.48 -16.97 17.80
N GLU A 187 -5.59 -16.85 17.10
CA GLU A 187 -5.63 -16.63 15.65
C GLU A 187 -6.58 -15.49 15.27
N GLN A 188 -6.41 -14.96 14.08
CA GLN A 188 -7.32 -13.99 13.48
C GLN A 188 -7.45 -14.28 11.99
N LEU A 189 -8.66 -14.42 11.51
CA LEU A 189 -8.99 -14.40 10.08
C LEU A 189 -9.69 -13.08 9.76
N LEU A 190 -9.33 -12.51 8.62
CA LEU A 190 -9.89 -11.26 8.14
C LEU A 190 -10.29 -11.43 6.68
N GLY A 191 -11.58 -11.28 6.39
CA GLY A 191 -12.15 -11.34 5.04
C GLY A 191 -12.85 -10.05 4.66
N TYR A 192 -12.68 -9.61 3.41
CA TYR A 192 -13.36 -8.43 2.88
C TYR A 192 -13.30 -8.39 1.35
N PRO A 193 -14.30 -7.80 0.68
CA PRO A 193 -14.31 -7.65 -0.77
C PRO A 193 -13.31 -6.59 -1.24
N ILE A 194 -12.74 -6.82 -2.41
CA ILE A 194 -11.95 -5.82 -3.15
C ILE A 194 -12.34 -5.88 -4.62
N ALA A 195 -12.07 -4.82 -5.37
CA ALA A 195 -12.28 -4.81 -6.81
C ALA A 195 -11.47 -5.91 -7.50
N GLY A 196 -12.03 -6.54 -8.51
CA GLY A 196 -11.40 -7.56 -9.33
C GLY A 196 -10.23 -7.03 -10.18
N PRO A 197 -9.57 -7.92 -10.97
CA PRO A 197 -8.40 -7.56 -11.77
C PRO A 197 -8.65 -6.41 -12.75
N ASP A 198 -9.85 -6.35 -13.32
CA ASP A 198 -10.27 -5.32 -14.27
C ASP A 198 -10.79 -4.05 -13.59
N ASN A 199 -10.58 -3.94 -12.28
CA ASN A 199 -11.11 -2.86 -11.44
C ASN A 199 -12.64 -2.75 -11.42
N ASP A 200 -13.32 -3.83 -11.78
CA ASP A 200 -14.76 -3.89 -11.77
C ASP A 200 -15.26 -3.84 -10.30
N LEU A 201 -15.93 -2.75 -9.99
CA LEU A 201 -16.62 -2.57 -8.72
C LEU A 201 -18.08 -2.94 -8.93
N ARG A 202 -18.38 -4.24 -9.01
CA ARG A 202 -19.77 -4.67 -9.07
C ARG A 202 -20.45 -4.43 -7.74
N PRO A 203 -21.70 -3.94 -7.78
CA PRO A 203 -22.55 -3.89 -6.61
C PRO A 203 -22.89 -5.29 -6.10
#